data_f93afb1928eb3493ddeda34626af5435
#
_entry.id   f93afb1928eb3493ddeda34626af5435
#
_cell.length_a   1.000
_cell.length_b   1.000
_cell.length_c   1.000
_cell.angle_alpha   90.00
_cell.angle_beta   90.00
_cell.angle_gamma   90.00
#
_symmetry.space_group_name_H-M   'P 1'
#
loop_
_entity.id
_entity.type
_entity.pdbx_description
1 polymer ?
#
loop_
_entity_poly.entity_id
_entity_poly.type
_entity_poly.pdbx_seq_one_letter_code
_entity_poly.pdbx_strand_id
1 'polypeptide(L)'
;MKTKGPLRGSLRLILICPFVVLVLMLTTTIILLSYYTARKATTELSDSLLRETAERIVQAVDRHIVGSGAALEAAFPNGMRVNSDISTELDSLRSRFWIATSLHTNPNNYVYYGNRAGQAFGVFRHPGNEGELRIKLKPGENRARYKFTGIDGALRFDSREDKLFDPRQRPWYIAGQTATTDTWTSVYIDFGTRELVATRARRVMGADGKVEGVVATDMSLKRLNDFVKSLKVSANGIAFIIEPNGDLIASSVGENVRSLDDGTNLRLTAAQSGNPFVEAAYAELRDRLSREASSAEATVFTFPNPKGGTIHASYATIKDQAGLDWITVVAMPSSDFLGSLTESLTRNIVIGIVATLLAIGMGLAILNWVAGDLHRLSLAARRFGDGELDASVGINRVDEIGSLARSLETMQTRLLTDRLTGIANREKLIRAISQKIRVLSVRGIDKVSGSFGILFIDLDGFKLVNDQLGHDMGDRVLVEIAGRLTASVRENDLVARYAGDEFVILLDAIATPETLESLRAHVEAVLQSPSSVVPRDATVKMGGSVGGALFPKDGTDAESLLKAADRHMYSRKFSRRKLP
;
A
#
# COMPACT_ATOMS: atom_id res chain seq x y z
N MET A 1 -18.05 44.61 -11.69
CA MET A 1 -17.69 43.20 -11.82
C MET A 1 -16.51 43.09 -12.79
N LYS A 2 -15.30 42.92 -12.33
CA LYS A 2 -14.11 42.75 -13.20
C LYS A 2 -14.14 41.31 -13.77
N THR A 3 -14.44 41.21 -15.06
CA THR A 3 -14.29 39.96 -15.81
C THR A 3 -12.81 39.58 -15.82
N LYS A 4 -12.45 38.48 -15.14
CA LYS A 4 -11.11 37.87 -15.23
C LYS A 4 -10.85 37.54 -16.70
N GLY A 5 -9.87 38.21 -17.30
CA GLY A 5 -9.42 37.89 -18.66
C GLY A 5 -9.03 36.42 -18.80
N PRO A 6 -9.08 35.85 -20.01
CA PRO A 6 -8.83 34.43 -20.23
C PRO A 6 -7.40 34.07 -19.82
N LEU A 7 -7.29 33.00 -19.06
CA LEU A 7 -6.00 32.38 -18.69
C LEU A 7 -5.20 32.10 -19.96
N ARG A 8 -4.17 32.90 -20.24
CA ARG A 8 -3.21 32.72 -21.36
C ARG A 8 -2.19 31.61 -21.02
N GLY A 9 -2.65 30.47 -20.57
CA GLY A 9 -1.80 29.29 -20.36
C GLY A 9 -1.88 28.36 -21.58
N SER A 10 -0.78 27.76 -21.99
CA SER A 10 -0.87 26.71 -23.00
C SER A 10 -1.76 25.58 -22.46
N LEU A 11 -2.64 25.04 -23.29
CA LEU A 11 -3.54 23.93 -22.95
C LEU A 11 -2.80 22.78 -22.22
N ARG A 12 -1.54 22.57 -22.61
CA ARG A 12 -0.65 21.60 -21.98
C ARG A 12 -0.44 21.89 -20.50
N LEU A 13 -0.16 23.13 -20.12
CA LEU A 13 0.11 23.53 -18.74
C LEU A 13 -1.13 23.41 -17.86
N ILE A 14 -2.31 23.75 -18.42
CA ILE A 14 -3.60 23.68 -17.74
C ILE A 14 -3.99 22.23 -17.44
N LEU A 15 -3.62 21.26 -18.28
CA LEU A 15 -3.93 19.85 -18.09
C LEU A 15 -2.86 19.12 -17.27
N ILE A 16 -1.59 19.44 -17.49
CA ILE A 16 -0.46 18.74 -16.84
C ILE A 16 -0.37 19.09 -15.34
N CYS A 17 -0.46 20.38 -15.00
CA CYS A 17 -0.27 20.79 -13.60
C CYS A 17 -1.29 20.16 -12.63
N PRO A 18 -2.62 20.20 -12.89
CA PRO A 18 -3.59 19.54 -12.02
C PRO A 18 -3.41 18.02 -11.95
N PHE A 19 -3.07 17.38 -13.07
CA PHE A 19 -2.81 15.93 -13.12
C PHE A 19 -1.62 15.54 -12.24
N VAL A 20 -0.48 16.22 -12.36
CA VAL A 20 0.71 15.95 -11.56
C VAL A 20 0.44 16.20 -10.08
N VAL A 21 -0.22 17.33 -9.74
CA VAL A 21 -0.60 17.64 -8.35
C VAL A 21 -1.53 16.57 -7.78
N LEU A 22 -2.53 16.11 -8.54
CA LEU A 22 -3.45 15.07 -8.10
C LEU A 22 -2.72 13.75 -7.82
N VAL A 23 -1.84 13.32 -8.72
CA VAL A 23 -1.06 12.08 -8.55
C VAL A 23 -0.15 12.16 -7.33
N LEU A 24 0.56 13.28 -7.15
CA LEU A 24 1.43 13.49 -5.99
C LEU A 24 0.62 13.53 -4.68
N MET A 25 -0.50 14.24 -4.65
CA MET A 25 -1.37 14.32 -3.49
C MET A 25 -1.93 12.95 -3.11
N LEU A 26 -2.41 12.17 -4.08
CA LEU A 26 -2.93 10.82 -3.85
C LEU A 26 -1.85 9.89 -3.30
N THR A 27 -0.67 9.87 -3.93
CA THR A 27 0.44 9.03 -3.48
C THR A 27 0.90 9.40 -2.06
N THR A 28 1.02 10.70 -1.77
CA THR A 28 1.40 11.17 -0.44
C THR A 28 0.35 10.75 0.60
N THR A 29 -0.93 10.89 0.29
CA THR A 29 -2.03 10.49 1.18
C THR A 29 -2.00 8.98 1.46
N ILE A 30 -1.79 8.15 0.44
CA ILE A 30 -1.69 6.69 0.59
C ILE A 30 -0.49 6.31 1.47
N ILE A 31 0.67 6.93 1.26
CA ILE A 31 1.88 6.66 2.06
C ILE A 31 1.65 7.05 3.52
N LEU A 32 1.09 8.22 3.79
CA LEU A 32 0.81 8.68 5.15
C LEU A 32 -0.22 7.79 5.85
N LEU A 33 -1.29 7.41 5.16
CA LEU A 33 -2.32 6.53 5.70
C LEU A 33 -1.75 5.12 5.99
N SER A 34 -0.96 4.58 5.08
CA SER A 34 -0.28 3.30 5.25
C SER A 34 0.67 3.31 6.44
N TYR A 35 1.46 4.38 6.59
CA TYR A 35 2.34 4.57 7.74
C TYR A 35 1.57 4.60 9.06
N TYR A 36 0.51 5.41 9.13
CA TYR A 36 -0.30 5.55 10.34
C TYR A 36 -0.96 4.22 10.73
N THR A 37 -1.56 3.52 9.76
CA THR A 37 -2.23 2.23 10.00
C THR A 37 -1.24 1.16 10.43
N ALA A 38 -0.09 1.06 9.76
CA ALA A 38 0.95 0.10 10.12
C ALA A 38 1.51 0.36 11.52
N ARG A 39 1.79 1.62 11.86
CA ARG A 39 2.27 2.01 13.20
C ARG A 39 1.26 1.64 14.28
N LYS A 40 -0.02 1.96 14.06
CA LYS A 40 -1.09 1.65 15.02
C LYS A 40 -1.22 0.14 15.22
N ALA A 41 -1.33 -0.64 14.15
CA ALA A 41 -1.44 -2.09 14.21
C ALA A 41 -0.25 -2.75 14.93
N THR A 42 0.97 -2.26 14.67
CA THR A 42 2.17 -2.80 15.33
C THR A 42 2.21 -2.46 16.82
N THR A 43 1.79 -1.25 17.20
CA THR A 43 1.70 -0.87 18.62
C THR A 43 0.66 -1.74 19.36
N GLU A 44 -0.53 -1.92 18.80
CA GLU A 44 -1.58 -2.77 19.35
C GLU A 44 -1.13 -4.24 19.51
N LEU A 45 -0.42 -4.76 18.51
CA LEU A 45 0.14 -6.12 18.58
C LEU A 45 1.21 -6.23 19.68
N SER A 46 2.08 -5.24 19.81
CA SER A 46 3.11 -5.20 20.85
C SER A 46 2.51 -5.13 22.25
N ASP A 47 1.50 -4.31 22.44
CA ASP A 47 0.79 -4.21 23.71
C ASP A 47 0.07 -5.53 24.07
N SER A 48 -0.51 -6.21 23.07
CA SER A 48 -1.10 -7.54 23.26
C SER A 48 -0.07 -8.60 23.65
N LEU A 49 1.11 -8.61 22.99
CA LEU A 49 2.21 -9.50 23.32
C LEU A 49 2.75 -9.27 24.75
N LEU A 50 2.86 -8.03 25.16
CA LEU A 50 3.29 -7.68 26.52
C LEU A 50 2.31 -8.17 27.57
N ARG A 51 1.00 -7.98 27.35
CA ARG A 51 -0.05 -8.50 28.24
C ARG A 51 -0.01 -10.01 28.32
N GLU A 52 -0.02 -10.68 27.17
CA GLU A 52 0.03 -12.15 27.11
C GLU A 52 1.28 -12.70 27.83
N THR A 53 2.43 -12.06 27.63
CA THR A 53 3.67 -12.48 28.28
C THR A 53 3.61 -12.28 29.80
N ALA A 54 3.06 -11.15 30.26
CA ALA A 54 2.86 -10.91 31.68
C ALA A 54 1.89 -11.95 32.30
N GLU A 55 0.77 -12.24 31.63
CA GLU A 55 -0.19 -13.27 32.06
C GLU A 55 0.42 -14.68 32.08
N ARG A 56 1.27 -15.03 31.10
CA ARG A 56 2.01 -16.30 31.10
C ARG A 56 2.92 -16.43 32.30
N ILE A 57 3.54 -15.33 32.74
CA ILE A 57 4.36 -15.31 33.96
C ILE A 57 3.46 -15.51 35.18
N VAL A 58 2.33 -14.81 35.28
CA VAL A 58 1.34 -15.02 36.36
C VAL A 58 0.94 -16.48 36.45
N GLN A 59 0.53 -17.09 35.34
CA GLN A 59 0.13 -18.50 35.28
C GLN A 59 1.28 -19.46 35.66
N ALA A 60 2.53 -19.11 35.30
CA ALA A 60 3.69 -19.92 35.69
C ALA A 60 3.92 -19.87 37.20
N VAL A 61 3.79 -18.68 37.80
CA VAL A 61 3.86 -18.51 39.24
C VAL A 61 2.73 -19.29 39.94
N ASP A 62 1.48 -19.12 39.48
CA ASP A 62 0.34 -19.84 40.04
C ASP A 62 0.52 -21.36 40.06
N ARG A 63 0.98 -21.92 38.91
CA ARG A 63 1.33 -23.37 38.86
C ARG A 63 2.44 -23.76 39.81
N HIS A 64 3.34 -22.82 40.06
CA HIS A 64 4.49 -23.05 40.94
C HIS A 64 4.10 -23.06 42.43
N ILE A 65 3.15 -22.21 42.81
CA ILE A 65 2.73 -22.03 44.21
C ILE A 65 1.56 -22.92 44.65
N VAL A 66 0.69 -23.36 43.68
CA VAL A 66 -0.58 -24.03 43.99
C VAL A 66 -0.46 -25.23 44.91
N GLY A 67 0.57 -26.00 44.77
CA GLY A 67 0.75 -27.20 45.52
C GLY A 67 1.32 -27.00 46.94
N SER A 68 1.83 -25.81 47.26
CA SER A 68 2.36 -25.54 48.61
C SER A 68 1.30 -25.66 49.71
N GLY A 69 0.08 -25.18 49.41
CA GLY A 69 -1.05 -25.34 50.36
C GLY A 69 -1.46 -26.77 50.54
N ALA A 70 -1.50 -27.57 49.48
CA ALA A 70 -1.78 -29.01 49.56
C ALA A 70 -0.72 -29.76 50.34
N ALA A 71 0.55 -29.38 50.20
CA ALA A 71 1.64 -29.98 51.00
C ALA A 71 1.46 -29.70 52.51
N LEU A 72 1.14 -28.46 52.88
CA LEU A 72 0.84 -28.14 54.28
C LEU A 72 -0.37 -28.89 54.82
N GLU A 73 -1.43 -29.04 54.00
CA GLU A 73 -2.63 -29.79 54.37
C GLU A 73 -2.33 -31.28 54.55
N ALA A 74 -1.50 -31.88 53.69
CA ALA A 74 -1.12 -33.27 53.81
C ALA A 74 -0.19 -33.51 55.03
N ALA A 75 0.67 -32.55 55.37
CA ALA A 75 1.56 -32.63 56.53
C ALA A 75 0.80 -32.45 57.85
N PHE A 76 -0.07 -31.44 57.93
CA PHE A 76 -0.92 -31.17 59.10
C PHE A 76 -2.32 -30.74 58.60
N PRO A 77 -3.24 -31.71 58.50
CA PRO A 77 -4.62 -31.41 58.11
C PRO A 77 -5.26 -30.36 59.05
N ASN A 78 -6.08 -29.47 58.42
CA ASN A 78 -6.72 -28.39 59.15
C ASN A 78 -7.58 -28.95 60.30
N GLY A 79 -7.42 -28.37 61.49
CA GLY A 79 -8.08 -28.86 62.72
C GLY A 79 -7.34 -29.97 63.47
N MET A 80 -6.28 -30.51 62.92
CA MET A 80 -5.44 -31.50 63.62
C MET A 80 -4.78 -30.88 64.86
N ARG A 81 -4.83 -31.60 65.99
CA ARG A 81 -4.12 -31.27 67.23
C ARG A 81 -2.90 -32.16 67.41
N VAL A 82 -1.82 -31.58 67.90
CA VAL A 82 -0.54 -32.27 68.04
C VAL A 82 -0.02 -32.28 69.48
N ASN A 83 0.83 -33.25 69.78
CA ASN A 83 1.52 -33.28 71.04
C ASN A 83 2.68 -32.27 71.05
N SER A 84 3.11 -31.86 72.26
CA SER A 84 4.19 -30.92 72.43
C SER A 84 5.58 -31.54 72.17
N ASP A 85 5.73 -32.86 72.20
CA ASP A 85 6.96 -33.58 71.96
C ASP A 85 6.91 -34.31 70.61
N ILE A 86 7.75 -33.88 69.68
CA ILE A 86 7.89 -34.47 68.32
C ILE A 86 8.32 -35.94 68.40
N SER A 87 9.08 -36.33 69.45
CA SER A 87 9.62 -37.68 69.58
C SER A 87 8.52 -38.75 69.66
N THR A 88 7.32 -38.39 70.10
CA THR A 88 6.20 -39.32 70.26
C THR A 88 5.45 -39.60 68.94
N GLU A 89 5.70 -38.81 67.87
CA GLU A 89 4.96 -38.90 66.63
C GLU A 89 5.86 -39.06 65.38
N LEU A 90 7.11 -39.50 65.54
CA LEU A 90 8.11 -39.53 64.48
C LEU A 90 7.67 -40.31 63.25
N ASP A 91 7.09 -41.49 63.38
CA ASP A 91 6.68 -42.33 62.25
C ASP A 91 5.46 -41.71 61.52
N SER A 92 4.54 -41.15 62.29
CA SER A 92 3.37 -40.44 61.72
C SER A 92 3.81 -39.18 60.96
N LEU A 93 4.71 -38.38 61.55
CA LEU A 93 5.29 -37.21 60.89
C LEU A 93 6.01 -37.58 59.63
N ARG A 94 6.86 -38.63 59.67
CA ARG A 94 7.60 -39.11 58.52
C ARG A 94 6.66 -39.50 57.37
N SER A 95 5.63 -40.29 57.67
CA SER A 95 4.65 -40.70 56.63
C SER A 95 3.90 -39.54 56.04
N ARG A 96 3.39 -38.62 56.84
CA ARG A 96 2.69 -37.42 56.37
C ARG A 96 3.56 -36.51 55.56
N PHE A 97 4.81 -36.30 55.98
CA PHE A 97 5.75 -35.43 55.26
C PHE A 97 6.27 -36.06 53.97
N TRP A 98 6.39 -37.40 53.96
CA TRP A 98 6.66 -38.12 52.73
C TRP A 98 5.55 -37.95 51.69
N ILE A 99 4.28 -38.09 52.13
CA ILE A 99 3.11 -37.84 51.29
C ILE A 99 3.06 -36.38 50.83
N ALA A 100 3.23 -35.43 51.74
CA ALA A 100 3.24 -34.00 51.43
C ALA A 100 4.27 -33.64 50.38
N THR A 101 5.51 -34.17 50.51
CA THR A 101 6.58 -33.96 49.53
C THR A 101 6.36 -34.71 48.21
N SER A 102 5.42 -35.66 48.14
CA SER A 102 5.05 -36.39 46.92
C SER A 102 4.01 -35.67 46.10
N LEU A 103 3.26 -34.74 46.66
CA LEU A 103 2.22 -33.96 45.99
C LEU A 103 2.84 -32.91 45.04
N HIS A 104 4.09 -32.57 45.29
CA HIS A 104 4.85 -31.67 44.42
C HIS A 104 5.97 -32.42 43.72
N THR A 105 5.84 -32.64 42.46
CA THR A 105 6.90 -33.22 41.63
C THR A 105 8.02 -32.24 41.29
N ASN A 106 7.93 -30.99 41.72
CA ASN A 106 8.90 -29.92 41.42
C ASN A 106 8.87 -28.78 42.43
N PRO A 107 9.93 -28.13 42.64
CA PRO A 107 11.32 -28.45 42.95
C PRO A 107 11.67 -28.31 44.43
N ASN A 108 10.68 -28.20 45.29
CA ASN A 108 10.92 -28.15 46.72
C ASN A 108 10.10 -29.15 47.47
N ASN A 109 10.65 -30.26 47.49
CA ASN A 109 10.23 -31.39 48.21
C ASN A 109 10.71 -31.29 49.66
N TYR A 110 10.68 -30.09 50.25
CA TYR A 110 11.05 -29.89 51.64
C TYR A 110 9.83 -29.40 52.44
N VAL A 111 9.31 -30.27 53.29
CA VAL A 111 8.27 -29.93 54.27
C VAL A 111 8.89 -30.12 55.64
N TYR A 112 8.69 -29.16 56.51
CA TYR A 112 9.29 -29.18 57.84
C TYR A 112 8.37 -28.53 58.88
N TYR A 113 8.61 -28.92 60.14
CA TYR A 113 7.86 -28.47 61.31
C TYR A 113 8.83 -28.07 62.39
N GLY A 114 8.52 -27.03 63.13
CA GLY A 114 9.19 -26.65 64.36
C GLY A 114 8.14 -26.38 65.44
N ASN A 115 8.42 -26.80 66.67
CA ASN A 115 7.50 -26.57 67.79
C ASN A 115 8.00 -25.47 68.74
N ARG A 116 7.16 -25.07 69.68
CA ARG A 116 7.47 -24.05 70.70
C ARG A 116 8.61 -24.48 71.65
N ALA A 117 8.87 -25.78 71.77
CA ALA A 117 9.99 -26.32 72.56
C ALA A 117 11.35 -26.22 71.84
N GLY A 118 11.36 -25.77 70.55
CA GLY A 118 12.57 -25.65 69.74
C GLY A 118 13.02 -26.97 69.11
N GLN A 119 12.16 -27.99 69.10
CA GLN A 119 12.35 -29.23 68.36
C GLN A 119 12.02 -28.95 66.88
N ALA A 120 12.65 -29.70 65.96
CA ALA A 120 12.41 -29.58 64.54
C ALA A 120 12.41 -30.92 63.82
N PHE A 121 11.54 -31.09 62.85
CA PHE A 121 11.42 -32.24 61.98
C PHE A 121 11.21 -31.80 60.54
N GLY A 122 11.94 -32.36 59.58
CA GLY A 122 11.74 -31.99 58.16
C GLY A 122 12.13 -33.14 57.24
N VAL A 123 11.37 -33.33 56.17
CA VAL A 123 11.66 -34.31 55.12
C VAL A 123 11.92 -33.59 53.82
N PHE A 124 13.08 -33.80 53.28
CA PHE A 124 13.47 -33.36 51.97
C PHE A 124 13.46 -34.56 51.00
N ARG A 125 12.78 -34.41 49.86
CA ARG A 125 12.73 -35.43 48.80
C ARG A 125 13.77 -35.13 47.73
N HIS A 126 14.63 -36.13 47.48
CA HIS A 126 15.48 -36.11 46.28
C HIS A 126 14.78 -36.72 45.06
N PRO A 127 15.26 -36.46 43.84
CA PRO A 127 14.77 -37.16 42.66
C PRO A 127 14.87 -38.69 42.84
N GLY A 128 13.83 -39.38 42.38
CA GLY A 128 13.69 -40.81 42.61
C GLY A 128 12.91 -41.10 43.90
N ASN A 129 13.29 -42.15 44.58
CA ASN A 129 12.62 -42.60 45.80
C ASN A 129 13.45 -42.37 47.09
N GLU A 130 14.37 -41.40 47.02
CA GLU A 130 15.26 -41.06 48.12
C GLU A 130 14.72 -39.90 48.97
N GLY A 131 14.91 -39.94 50.27
CA GLY A 131 14.54 -38.89 51.22
C GLY A 131 15.69 -38.59 52.18
N GLU A 132 15.70 -37.35 52.65
CA GLU A 132 16.56 -36.88 53.73
C GLU A 132 15.68 -36.40 54.89
N LEU A 133 15.82 -37.00 56.05
CA LEU A 133 15.20 -36.55 57.27
C LEU A 133 16.15 -35.66 58.04
N ARG A 134 15.71 -34.48 58.41
CA ARG A 134 16.40 -33.54 59.30
C ARG A 134 15.64 -33.45 60.62
N ILE A 135 16.28 -33.82 61.69
CA ILE A 135 15.61 -33.91 63.01
C ILE A 135 16.43 -33.26 64.12
N LYS A 136 15.74 -32.53 65.00
CA LYS A 136 16.28 -31.95 66.23
C LYS A 136 15.25 -32.21 67.35
N LEU A 137 15.64 -33.01 68.35
CA LEU A 137 14.76 -33.35 69.47
C LEU A 137 15.03 -32.55 70.74
N LYS A 138 16.28 -32.03 70.91
CA LYS A 138 16.65 -31.22 72.07
C LYS A 138 17.08 -29.82 71.68
N PRO A 139 16.77 -28.78 72.43
CA PRO A 139 17.07 -27.39 72.08
C PRO A 139 18.58 -27.12 71.87
N GLY A 140 19.47 -27.72 72.63
CA GLY A 140 20.92 -27.52 72.55
C GLY A 140 21.63 -28.35 71.48
N GLU A 141 20.95 -29.21 70.74
CA GLU A 141 21.55 -30.09 69.75
C GLU A 141 21.54 -29.52 68.36
N ASN A 142 22.56 -29.87 67.57
CA ASN A 142 22.52 -29.61 66.11
C ASN A 142 21.61 -30.63 65.42
N ARG A 143 20.92 -30.22 64.31
CA ARG A 143 20.08 -31.13 63.56
C ARG A 143 20.87 -32.33 63.04
N ALA A 144 20.35 -33.53 63.24
CA ALA A 144 20.82 -34.74 62.62
C ALA A 144 20.16 -34.95 61.25
N ARG A 145 20.95 -35.43 60.32
CA ARG A 145 20.51 -35.79 58.96
C ARG A 145 20.55 -37.31 58.82
N TYR A 146 19.47 -37.85 58.25
CA TYR A 146 19.36 -39.27 57.94
C TYR A 146 18.90 -39.41 56.48
N LYS A 147 19.51 -40.32 55.74
CA LYS A 147 19.06 -40.72 54.41
C LYS A 147 18.22 -41.98 54.49
N PHE A 148 17.21 -42.10 53.63
CA PHE A 148 16.34 -43.24 53.55
C PHE A 148 15.76 -43.39 52.15
N THR A 149 15.26 -44.56 51.77
CA THR A 149 14.67 -44.86 50.48
C THR A 149 13.26 -45.38 50.66
N GLY A 150 12.29 -44.68 50.01
CA GLY A 150 10.86 -45.01 50.19
C GLY A 150 10.31 -44.62 51.58
N ILE A 151 9.00 -44.64 51.72
CA ILE A 151 8.30 -44.17 52.91
C ILE A 151 8.70 -44.96 54.18
N ASP A 152 8.88 -46.27 54.06
CA ASP A 152 9.19 -47.18 55.14
C ASP A 152 10.67 -47.58 55.24
N GLY A 153 11.53 -46.96 54.39
CA GLY A 153 12.96 -47.29 54.34
C GLY A 153 13.70 -47.02 55.64
N ALA A 154 14.67 -47.84 56.01
CA ALA A 154 15.45 -47.67 57.21
C ALA A 154 16.24 -46.34 57.20
N LEU A 155 16.21 -45.61 58.29
CA LEU A 155 16.97 -44.37 58.47
C LEU A 155 18.43 -44.70 58.64
N ARG A 156 19.32 -44.15 57.76
CA ARG A 156 20.75 -44.22 57.82
C ARG A 156 21.27 -42.87 58.25
N PHE A 157 21.99 -42.78 59.35
CA PHE A 157 22.62 -41.54 59.78
C PHE A 157 23.61 -41.09 58.73
N ASP A 158 23.52 -39.82 58.32
CA ASP A 158 24.44 -39.23 57.35
C ASP A 158 25.42 -38.25 58.01
N SER A 159 24.89 -37.24 58.70
CA SER A 159 25.70 -36.19 59.30
C SER A 159 24.91 -35.39 60.35
N ARG A 160 25.62 -34.51 61.06
CA ARG A 160 25.01 -33.43 61.86
C ARG A 160 25.41 -32.09 61.26
N GLU A 161 24.49 -31.14 61.31
CA GLU A 161 24.77 -29.78 60.86
C GLU A 161 25.78 -29.11 61.81
N ASP A 162 26.66 -28.27 61.23
CA ASP A 162 27.69 -27.58 61.98
C ASP A 162 27.18 -26.43 62.84
N LYS A 163 26.05 -25.87 62.43
CA LYS A 163 25.45 -24.70 63.08
C LYS A 163 24.19 -25.10 63.88
N LEU A 164 24.06 -24.48 65.06
CA LEU A 164 22.86 -24.63 65.84
C LEU A 164 21.64 -24.05 65.09
N PHE A 165 20.63 -24.88 64.87
CA PHE A 165 19.38 -24.49 64.27
C PHE A 165 18.28 -24.32 65.29
N ASP A 166 17.74 -23.12 65.43
CA ASP A 166 16.51 -22.88 66.23
C ASP A 166 15.37 -22.50 65.31
N PRO A 167 14.32 -23.35 65.17
CA PRO A 167 13.19 -23.05 64.29
C PRO A 167 12.49 -21.77 64.66
N ARG A 168 12.42 -21.40 65.93
CA ARG A 168 11.69 -20.26 66.45
C ARG A 168 12.23 -18.91 66.00
N GLN A 169 13.53 -18.88 65.61
CA GLN A 169 14.22 -17.69 65.09
C GLN A 169 14.14 -17.55 63.56
N ARG A 170 13.47 -18.50 62.90
CA ARG A 170 13.40 -18.52 61.44
C ARG A 170 12.21 -17.69 60.93
N PRO A 171 12.37 -16.99 59.80
CA PRO A 171 11.31 -16.14 59.24
C PRO A 171 9.96 -16.86 59.07
N TRP A 172 9.99 -18.11 58.61
CA TRP A 172 8.79 -18.91 58.43
C TRP A 172 8.02 -19.22 59.73
N TYR A 173 8.77 -19.44 60.80
CA TYR A 173 8.19 -19.73 62.12
C TYR A 173 7.55 -18.46 62.70
N ILE A 174 8.26 -17.34 62.63
CA ILE A 174 7.78 -16.04 63.12
C ILE A 174 6.52 -15.62 62.37
N ALA A 175 6.55 -15.74 61.04
CA ALA A 175 5.36 -15.44 60.21
C ALA A 175 4.19 -16.39 60.51
N GLY A 176 4.45 -17.72 60.52
CA GLY A 176 3.41 -18.74 60.67
C GLY A 176 2.75 -18.76 62.04
N GLN A 177 3.52 -18.46 63.14
CA GLN A 177 2.91 -18.46 64.48
C GLN A 177 1.91 -17.35 64.71
N THR A 178 2.05 -16.20 64.02
CA THR A 178 1.17 -15.03 64.16
C THR A 178 -0.01 -15.06 63.20
N ALA A 179 0.11 -15.74 62.08
CA ALA A 179 -0.92 -15.82 61.07
C ALA A 179 -2.10 -16.67 61.51
N THR A 180 -3.31 -16.28 61.13
CA THR A 180 -4.55 -17.03 61.39
C THR A 180 -4.84 -18.08 60.33
N THR A 181 -4.33 -17.90 59.12
CA THR A 181 -4.42 -18.80 57.99
C THR A 181 -2.99 -19.11 57.49
N ASP A 182 -2.87 -19.77 56.37
CA ASP A 182 -1.56 -19.89 55.70
C ASP A 182 -0.98 -18.49 55.41
N THR A 183 0.32 -18.39 55.47
CA THR A 183 1.04 -17.15 55.17
C THR A 183 2.30 -17.41 54.41
N TRP A 184 2.67 -16.46 53.51
CA TRP A 184 3.97 -16.44 52.86
C TRP A 184 4.96 -15.61 53.68
N THR A 185 6.20 -16.05 53.67
CA THR A 185 7.30 -15.17 54.09
C THR A 185 7.71 -14.25 52.92
N SER A 186 8.35 -13.11 53.22
CA SER A 186 9.19 -12.45 52.21
C SER A 186 10.21 -13.44 51.66
N VAL A 187 10.56 -13.24 50.38
CA VAL A 187 11.62 -14.05 49.76
C VAL A 187 12.95 -13.83 50.46
N TYR A 188 13.65 -14.92 50.80
CA TYR A 188 14.97 -14.86 51.45
C TYR A 188 15.91 -15.86 50.81
N ILE A 189 17.22 -15.75 51.16
CA ILE A 189 18.24 -16.69 50.75
C ILE A 189 18.26 -17.84 51.72
N ASP A 190 17.95 -19.05 51.25
CA ASP A 190 17.96 -20.25 52.11
C ASP A 190 19.36 -20.52 52.65
N PHE A 191 19.38 -20.88 53.93
CA PHE A 191 20.60 -21.13 54.68
C PHE A 191 21.41 -22.32 54.13
N GLY A 192 20.73 -23.37 53.65
CA GLY A 192 21.35 -24.60 53.18
C GLY A 192 21.72 -24.59 51.72
N THR A 193 20.78 -24.17 50.85
CA THR A 193 20.94 -24.17 49.39
C THR A 193 21.58 -22.89 48.84
N ARG A 194 21.55 -21.80 49.62
CA ARG A 194 21.98 -20.43 49.20
C ARG A 194 21.21 -19.89 48.00
N GLU A 195 20.05 -20.44 47.71
CA GLU A 195 19.14 -20.01 46.65
C GLU A 195 18.02 -19.14 47.23
N LEU A 196 17.36 -18.35 46.39
CA LEU A 196 16.15 -17.62 46.76
C LEU A 196 14.98 -18.59 46.95
N VAL A 197 14.31 -18.46 48.09
CA VAL A 197 13.14 -19.26 48.44
C VAL A 197 12.01 -18.36 48.95
N ALA A 198 10.80 -18.74 48.63
CA ALA A 198 9.59 -18.27 49.30
C ALA A 198 9.03 -19.43 50.13
N THR A 199 8.69 -19.17 51.38
CA THR A 199 8.19 -20.20 52.26
C THR A 199 6.73 -19.93 52.58
N ARG A 200 5.86 -20.95 52.36
CA ARG A 200 4.49 -20.95 52.86
C ARG A 200 4.45 -21.66 54.21
N ALA A 201 3.91 -21.00 55.19
CA ALA A 201 3.85 -21.47 56.56
C ALA A 201 2.44 -21.45 57.12
N ARG A 202 2.16 -22.36 58.08
CA ARG A 202 0.89 -22.47 58.79
C ARG A 202 1.16 -22.81 60.26
N ARG A 203 0.42 -22.16 61.14
CA ARG A 203 0.41 -22.53 62.58
C ARG A 203 -0.22 -23.91 62.80
N VAL A 204 0.33 -24.67 63.74
CA VAL A 204 -0.16 -25.95 64.18
C VAL A 204 -0.62 -25.82 65.64
N MET A 205 -1.81 -26.31 65.96
CA MET A 205 -2.41 -26.12 67.25
C MET A 205 -2.13 -27.35 68.15
N GLY A 206 -1.77 -27.10 69.37
CA GLY A 206 -1.61 -28.12 70.38
C GLY A 206 -2.95 -28.62 70.98
N ALA A 207 -2.91 -29.69 71.72
CA ALA A 207 -4.05 -30.22 72.43
C ALA A 207 -4.63 -29.22 73.46
N ASP A 208 -3.79 -28.31 73.95
CA ASP A 208 -4.19 -27.23 74.88
C ASP A 208 -4.87 -26.02 74.19
N GLY A 209 -5.06 -26.09 72.89
CA GLY A 209 -5.68 -25.00 72.10
C GLY A 209 -4.77 -23.83 71.83
N LYS A 210 -3.48 -23.90 72.23
CA LYS A 210 -2.47 -22.87 71.90
C LYS A 210 -1.70 -23.28 70.68
N VAL A 211 -1.00 -22.29 70.06
CA VAL A 211 -0.09 -22.57 68.96
C VAL A 211 1.10 -23.42 69.47
N GLU A 212 1.18 -24.65 69.01
CA GLU A 212 2.24 -25.59 69.39
C GLU A 212 3.46 -25.41 68.51
N GLY A 213 3.24 -25.10 67.24
CA GLY A 213 4.38 -24.93 66.30
C GLY A 213 3.91 -24.39 64.95
N VAL A 214 4.80 -24.46 64.02
CA VAL A 214 4.57 -24.03 62.63
C VAL A 214 5.08 -25.11 61.68
N VAL A 215 4.23 -25.50 60.72
CA VAL A 215 4.62 -26.31 59.57
C VAL A 215 4.87 -25.38 58.38
N ALA A 216 5.89 -25.71 57.60
CA ALA A 216 6.27 -24.91 56.44
C ALA A 216 6.76 -25.77 55.29
N THR A 217 6.67 -25.20 54.10
CA THR A 217 7.25 -25.75 52.88
C THR A 217 7.93 -24.64 52.08
N ASP A 218 9.14 -24.92 51.61
CA ASP A 218 9.91 -24.01 50.81
C ASP A 218 9.57 -24.17 49.33
N MET A 219 9.55 -23.08 48.61
CA MET A 219 9.47 -23.03 47.18
C MET A 219 10.75 -22.41 46.62
N SER A 220 11.59 -23.19 45.90
CA SER A 220 12.76 -22.62 45.22
C SER A 220 12.34 -21.75 44.06
N LEU A 221 12.91 -20.59 43.98
CA LEU A 221 12.63 -19.63 42.91
C LEU A 221 13.58 -19.82 41.72
N LYS A 222 14.49 -20.79 41.78
CA LYS A 222 15.44 -21.07 40.70
C LYS A 222 14.74 -21.40 39.39
N ARG A 223 13.79 -22.35 39.40
CA ARG A 223 13.05 -22.71 38.18
C ARG A 223 12.17 -21.58 37.65
N LEU A 224 11.60 -20.78 38.54
CA LEU A 224 10.84 -19.58 38.14
C LEU A 224 11.79 -18.57 37.46
N ASN A 225 12.98 -18.39 38.04
CA ASN A 225 14.01 -17.53 37.42
C ASN A 225 14.47 -18.09 36.08
N ASP A 226 14.74 -19.41 35.99
CA ASP A 226 15.11 -20.08 34.73
C ASP A 226 14.01 -19.96 33.67
N PHE A 227 12.75 -20.07 34.07
CA PHE A 227 11.61 -19.82 33.20
C PHE A 227 11.62 -18.38 32.71
N VAL A 228 11.73 -17.38 33.57
CA VAL A 228 11.78 -15.97 33.20
C VAL A 228 12.96 -15.67 32.30
N LYS A 229 14.15 -16.25 32.57
CA LYS A 229 15.34 -16.17 31.71
C LYS A 229 15.11 -16.77 30.31
N SER A 230 14.27 -17.80 30.22
CA SER A 230 13.93 -18.43 28.92
C SER A 230 12.98 -17.61 28.07
N LEU A 231 12.29 -16.62 28.65
CA LEU A 231 11.35 -15.77 27.95
C LEU A 231 12.08 -14.82 27.00
N LYS A 232 11.88 -15.00 25.70
CA LYS A 232 12.35 -14.09 24.66
C LYS A 232 11.25 -13.10 24.33
N VAL A 233 11.16 -12.00 25.08
CA VAL A 233 10.14 -10.97 24.87
C VAL A 233 10.37 -10.28 23.53
N SER A 234 11.58 -9.81 23.29
CA SER A 234 12.09 -9.26 22.03
C SER A 234 13.63 -9.28 22.05
N ALA A 235 14.30 -8.74 21.02
CA ALA A 235 15.75 -8.69 20.95
C ALA A 235 16.39 -7.98 22.15
N ASN A 236 15.77 -6.90 22.64
CA ASN A 236 16.21 -6.12 23.80
C ASN A 236 15.13 -6.07 24.90
N GLY A 237 14.11 -6.92 24.80
CA GLY A 237 13.03 -6.98 25.77
C GLY A 237 13.48 -7.63 27.07
N ILE A 238 12.84 -7.24 28.17
CA ILE A 238 13.11 -7.72 29.51
C ILE A 238 11.83 -8.21 30.19
N ALA A 239 11.98 -9.17 31.09
CA ALA A 239 10.93 -9.62 32.00
C ALA A 239 11.54 -9.81 33.40
N PHE A 240 10.83 -9.40 34.44
CA PHE A 240 11.27 -9.61 35.82
C PHE A 240 10.08 -9.69 36.78
N ILE A 241 10.31 -10.28 37.93
CA ILE A 241 9.34 -10.40 39.04
C ILE A 241 9.97 -9.77 40.26
N ILE A 242 9.17 -8.98 40.99
CA ILE A 242 9.59 -8.27 42.19
C ILE A 242 8.56 -8.44 43.33
N GLU A 243 9.04 -8.27 44.57
CA GLU A 243 8.17 -7.95 45.69
C GLU A 243 7.78 -6.45 45.69
N PRO A 244 6.74 -6.02 46.42
CA PRO A 244 6.29 -4.61 46.42
C PRO A 244 7.39 -3.61 46.88
N ASN A 245 8.36 -4.07 47.69
CA ASN A 245 9.52 -3.26 48.10
C ASN A 245 10.59 -3.11 47.00
N GLY A 246 10.42 -3.77 45.86
CA GLY A 246 11.34 -3.74 44.71
C GLY A 246 12.41 -4.80 44.67
N ASP A 247 12.43 -5.72 45.65
CA ASP A 247 13.38 -6.83 45.68
C ASP A 247 13.13 -7.80 44.53
N LEU A 248 14.18 -8.12 43.76
CA LEU A 248 14.10 -9.05 42.65
C LEU A 248 13.86 -10.50 43.10
N ILE A 249 12.91 -11.14 42.46
CA ILE A 249 12.59 -12.56 42.60
C ILE A 249 13.14 -13.34 41.42
N ALA A 250 12.90 -12.87 40.21
CA ALA A 250 13.36 -13.44 38.96
C ALA A 250 13.63 -12.33 37.93
N SER A 251 14.59 -12.54 37.04
CA SER A 251 14.91 -11.60 36.00
C SER A 251 15.38 -12.33 34.73
N SER A 252 14.92 -11.89 33.57
CA SER A 252 15.39 -12.38 32.27
C SER A 252 16.79 -11.87 31.94
N VAL A 253 17.24 -10.82 32.61
CA VAL A 253 18.53 -10.15 32.39
C VAL A 253 19.21 -9.87 33.71
N GLY A 254 20.51 -10.12 33.76
CA GLY A 254 21.29 -9.92 34.99
C GLY A 254 21.06 -10.98 36.06
N GLU A 255 21.59 -10.72 37.25
CA GLU A 255 21.47 -11.59 38.42
C GLU A 255 20.47 -10.98 39.42
N ASN A 256 19.81 -11.83 40.20
CA ASN A 256 18.91 -11.43 41.30
C ASN A 256 19.55 -11.54 42.68
N VAL A 257 20.74 -12.14 42.74
CA VAL A 257 21.57 -12.28 43.93
C VAL A 257 23.02 -11.92 43.59
N ARG A 258 23.67 -11.15 44.45
CA ARG A 258 25.09 -10.81 44.33
C ARG A 258 25.85 -11.48 45.46
N SER A 259 26.87 -12.25 45.13
CA SER A 259 27.81 -12.76 46.13
C SER A 259 28.84 -11.67 46.46
N LEU A 260 29.03 -11.44 47.75
CA LEU A 260 30.03 -10.53 48.27
C LEU A 260 31.35 -11.26 48.53
N ASP A 261 32.45 -10.52 48.66
CA ASP A 261 33.81 -11.07 48.85
C ASP A 261 33.97 -11.89 50.15
N ASP A 262 33.13 -11.62 51.15
CA ASP A 262 33.06 -12.35 52.41
C ASP A 262 32.27 -13.68 52.32
N GLY A 263 31.79 -14.05 51.12
CA GLY A 263 30.99 -15.25 50.87
C GLY A 263 29.51 -15.11 51.27
N THR A 264 29.05 -13.93 51.66
CA THR A 264 27.65 -13.64 51.87
C THR A 264 26.95 -13.33 50.58
N ASN A 265 25.68 -13.74 50.47
CA ASN A 265 24.85 -13.43 49.30
C ASN A 265 23.88 -12.31 49.66
N LEU A 266 23.84 -11.30 48.81
CA LEU A 266 22.92 -10.15 48.93
C LEU A 266 21.87 -10.24 47.85
N ARG A 267 20.62 -10.10 48.23
CA ARG A 267 19.51 -9.98 47.32
C ARG A 267 19.53 -8.60 46.65
N LEU A 268 19.35 -8.54 45.32
CA LEU A 268 19.32 -7.29 44.58
C LEU A 268 17.89 -6.73 44.48
N THR A 269 17.80 -5.40 44.50
CA THR A 269 16.57 -4.70 44.14
C THR A 269 16.54 -4.39 42.65
N ALA A 270 15.36 -4.19 42.06
CA ALA A 270 15.23 -3.77 40.67
C ALA A 270 15.92 -2.42 40.41
N ALA A 271 15.96 -1.55 41.42
CA ALA A 271 16.67 -0.27 41.36
C ALA A 271 18.20 -0.39 41.34
N GLN A 272 18.75 -1.55 41.76
CA GLN A 272 20.18 -1.84 41.86
C GLN A 272 20.59 -3.03 41.00
N SER A 273 19.77 -3.34 39.97
CA SER A 273 19.98 -4.50 39.10
C SER A 273 21.22 -4.36 38.22
N GLY A 274 21.75 -3.16 38.05
CA GLY A 274 22.86 -2.86 37.11
C GLY A 274 22.40 -2.87 35.64
N ASN A 275 21.11 -3.06 35.40
CA ASN A 275 20.55 -2.98 34.06
C ASN A 275 19.66 -1.70 33.92
N PRO A 276 20.04 -0.73 33.07
CA PRO A 276 19.33 0.54 32.94
C PRO A 276 17.85 0.39 32.55
N PHE A 277 17.48 -0.68 31.82
CA PHE A 277 16.08 -0.92 31.43
C PHE A 277 15.24 -1.41 32.61
N VAL A 278 15.79 -2.32 33.44
CA VAL A 278 15.12 -2.80 34.65
C VAL A 278 14.93 -1.65 35.64
N GLU A 279 15.97 -0.83 35.83
CA GLU A 279 15.96 0.33 36.72
C GLU A 279 14.92 1.37 36.28
N ALA A 280 14.89 1.70 34.97
CA ALA A 280 13.92 2.64 34.42
C ALA A 280 12.48 2.11 34.52
N ALA A 281 12.27 0.82 34.17
CA ALA A 281 10.94 0.20 34.24
C ALA A 281 10.42 0.15 35.69
N TYR A 282 11.29 -0.14 36.64
CA TYR A 282 10.93 -0.14 38.07
C TYR A 282 10.64 1.25 38.60
N ALA A 283 11.41 2.25 38.21
CA ALA A 283 11.18 3.64 38.62
C ALA A 283 9.80 4.14 38.18
N GLU A 284 9.44 3.90 36.91
CA GLU A 284 8.11 4.26 36.37
C GLU A 284 6.99 3.45 37.02
N LEU A 285 7.20 2.14 37.21
CA LEU A 285 6.21 1.29 37.88
C LEU A 285 5.92 1.77 39.30
N ARG A 286 6.97 2.08 40.09
CA ARG A 286 6.82 2.56 41.47
C ARG A 286 6.00 3.86 41.55
N ASP A 287 6.22 4.77 40.62
CA ASP A 287 5.49 6.02 40.54
C ASP A 287 4.00 5.77 40.22
N ARG A 288 3.70 4.83 39.33
CA ARG A 288 2.33 4.42 38.99
C ARG A 288 1.62 3.73 40.13
N LEU A 289 2.24 2.75 40.76
CA LEU A 289 1.65 2.04 41.89
C LEU A 289 1.36 2.95 43.08
N SER A 290 2.06 4.08 43.20
CA SER A 290 1.75 5.10 44.21
C SER A 290 0.49 5.92 43.91
N ARG A 291 0.09 5.98 42.63
CA ARG A 291 -1.05 6.79 42.15
C ARG A 291 -2.31 5.97 41.85
N GLU A 292 -2.13 4.74 41.40
CA GLU A 292 -3.22 3.87 40.93
C GLU A 292 -3.38 2.64 41.82
N ALA A 293 -4.64 2.21 42.02
CA ALA A 293 -4.89 0.94 42.69
C ALA A 293 -4.37 -0.21 41.83
N SER A 294 -3.69 -1.14 42.46
CA SER A 294 -3.12 -2.33 41.81
C SER A 294 -4.22 -3.19 41.17
N SER A 295 -4.15 -3.38 39.85
CA SER A 295 -5.05 -4.26 39.07
C SER A 295 -4.47 -5.68 38.99
N ALA A 296 -5.34 -6.69 39.06
CA ALA A 296 -4.97 -8.08 38.81
C ALA A 296 -4.75 -8.35 37.31
N GLU A 297 -5.39 -7.57 36.43
CA GLU A 297 -5.22 -7.69 34.98
C GLU A 297 -3.94 -6.99 34.52
N ALA A 298 -3.32 -7.54 33.49
CA ALA A 298 -2.10 -7.00 32.93
C ALA A 298 -2.35 -5.58 32.33
N THR A 299 -1.71 -4.59 32.91
CA THR A 299 -1.84 -3.18 32.53
C THR A 299 -0.62 -2.74 31.72
N VAL A 300 -0.89 -2.16 30.52
CA VAL A 300 0.16 -1.65 29.63
C VAL A 300 0.42 -0.17 29.91
N PHE A 301 1.69 0.21 29.85
CA PHE A 301 2.15 1.58 29.99
C PHE A 301 3.38 1.85 29.15
N THR A 302 3.70 3.12 28.95
CA THR A 302 4.88 3.54 28.18
C THR A 302 5.69 4.57 28.96
N PHE A 303 7.00 4.54 28.75
CA PHE A 303 7.92 5.51 29.36
C PHE A 303 9.15 5.77 28.47
N PRO A 304 9.88 6.87 28.70
CA PRO A 304 11.08 7.18 27.91
C PRO A 304 12.18 6.12 28.09
N ASN A 305 12.80 5.74 26.96
CA ASN A 305 13.95 4.84 26.99
C ASN A 305 15.23 5.63 27.32
N PRO A 306 16.04 5.23 28.30
CA PRO A 306 17.33 5.86 28.62
C PRO A 306 18.30 5.97 27.43
N LYS A 307 18.16 5.08 26.43
CA LYS A 307 18.96 5.07 25.19
C LYS A 307 18.30 5.80 24.01
N GLY A 308 17.18 6.48 24.26
CA GLY A 308 16.38 7.18 23.25
C GLY A 308 15.18 6.36 22.75
N GLY A 309 14.09 7.07 22.43
CA GLY A 309 12.82 6.46 22.03
C GLY A 309 11.90 6.15 23.21
N THR A 310 10.95 5.23 23.00
CA THR A 310 9.92 4.86 23.99
C THR A 310 10.05 3.38 24.33
N ILE A 311 9.80 3.02 25.59
CA ILE A 311 9.62 1.65 26.04
C ILE A 311 8.13 1.39 26.26
N HIS A 312 7.65 0.27 25.75
CA HIS A 312 6.34 -0.29 26.07
C HIS A 312 6.52 -1.34 27.15
N ALA A 313 5.71 -1.29 28.17
CA ALA A 313 5.76 -2.24 29.28
C ALA A 313 4.37 -2.68 29.69
N SER A 314 4.29 -3.86 30.29
CA SER A 314 3.09 -4.36 30.96
C SER A 314 3.47 -4.85 32.34
N TYR A 315 2.62 -4.64 33.32
CA TYR A 315 2.73 -5.25 34.64
C TYR A 315 1.44 -5.95 35.03
N ALA A 316 1.57 -6.97 35.86
CA ALA A 316 0.46 -7.64 36.50
C ALA A 316 0.83 -7.99 37.94
N THR A 317 -0.17 -7.97 38.84
CA THR A 317 0.01 -8.36 40.24
C THR A 317 -0.37 -9.81 40.44
N ILE A 318 0.39 -10.52 41.24
CA ILE A 318 0.19 -11.91 41.59
C ILE A 318 -0.13 -11.96 43.08
N LYS A 319 -1.37 -12.25 43.41
CA LYS A 319 -1.86 -12.31 44.81
C LYS A 319 -2.55 -13.63 45.05
N ASP A 320 -2.35 -14.21 46.23
CA ASP A 320 -3.06 -15.39 46.69
C ASP A 320 -3.75 -15.14 48.04
N GLN A 321 -4.53 -16.14 48.50
CA GLN A 321 -5.24 -16.06 49.76
C GLN A 321 -4.32 -16.16 51.01
N ALA A 322 -3.08 -16.59 50.80
CA ALA A 322 -2.06 -16.68 51.84
C ALA A 322 -1.19 -15.42 51.95
N GLY A 323 -1.55 -14.36 51.26
CA GLY A 323 -0.90 -13.06 51.33
C GLY A 323 0.36 -12.92 50.43
N LEU A 324 0.50 -13.75 49.39
CA LEU A 324 1.50 -13.50 48.34
C LEU A 324 1.13 -12.18 47.67
N ASP A 325 2.12 -11.33 47.46
CA ASP A 325 1.99 -10.10 46.73
C ASP A 325 3.26 -9.87 45.92
N TRP A 326 3.24 -10.30 44.65
CA TRP A 326 4.32 -10.14 43.71
C TRP A 326 3.86 -9.35 42.50
N ILE A 327 4.80 -8.74 41.81
CA ILE A 327 4.53 -7.96 40.61
C ILE A 327 5.44 -8.46 39.49
N THR A 328 4.83 -8.89 38.40
CA THR A 328 5.57 -9.18 37.17
C THR A 328 5.59 -7.97 36.28
N VAL A 329 6.72 -7.73 35.62
CA VAL A 329 6.91 -6.64 34.66
C VAL A 329 7.54 -7.22 33.41
N VAL A 330 6.99 -6.84 32.26
CA VAL A 330 7.53 -7.17 30.94
C VAL A 330 7.68 -5.87 30.18
N ALA A 331 8.83 -5.63 29.58
CA ALA A 331 9.07 -4.39 28.85
C ALA A 331 9.90 -4.62 27.59
N MET A 332 9.62 -3.85 26.53
CA MET A 332 10.37 -3.88 25.29
C MET A 332 10.53 -2.47 24.69
N PRO A 333 11.68 -2.15 24.08
CA PRO A 333 11.86 -0.90 23.35
C PRO A 333 11.03 -0.87 22.08
N SER A 334 10.46 0.29 21.74
CA SER A 334 9.72 0.48 20.48
C SER A 334 10.58 0.20 19.24
N SER A 335 11.90 0.36 19.33
CA SER A 335 12.82 0.01 18.24
C SER A 335 12.75 -1.45 17.81
N ASP A 336 12.46 -2.37 18.74
CA ASP A 336 12.46 -3.80 18.47
C ASP A 336 11.30 -4.24 17.56
N PHE A 337 10.18 -3.55 17.60
CA PHE A 337 9.03 -3.82 16.74
C PHE A 337 8.86 -2.80 15.61
N LEU A 338 9.36 -1.57 15.77
CA LEU A 338 9.34 -0.58 14.70
C LEU A 338 10.47 -0.79 13.68
N GLY A 339 11.54 -1.52 14.02
CA GLY A 339 12.66 -1.80 13.12
C GLY A 339 12.24 -2.54 11.84
N SER A 340 11.38 -3.55 11.94
CA SER A 340 10.82 -4.25 10.79
C SER A 340 9.86 -3.39 9.95
N LEU A 341 9.21 -2.40 10.57
CA LEU A 341 8.37 -1.43 9.87
C LEU A 341 9.21 -0.46 9.01
N THR A 342 10.37 -0.01 9.50
CA THR A 342 11.21 0.93 8.73
C THR A 342 11.71 0.31 7.43
N GLU A 343 12.06 -0.96 7.43
CA GLU A 343 12.48 -1.68 6.22
C GLU A 343 11.30 -1.84 5.23
N SER A 344 10.14 -2.24 5.71
CA SER A 344 8.92 -2.35 4.90
C SER A 344 8.45 -1.00 4.37
N LEU A 345 8.55 0.06 5.17
CA LEU A 345 8.22 1.42 4.77
C LEU A 345 9.16 1.94 3.69
N THR A 346 10.47 1.74 3.84
CA THR A 346 11.45 2.16 2.83
C THR A 346 11.16 1.48 1.49
N ARG A 347 10.88 0.19 1.48
CA ARG A 347 10.48 -0.55 0.28
C ARG A 347 9.18 -0.01 -0.33
N ASN A 348 8.16 0.24 0.48
CA ASN A 348 6.88 0.78 0.01
C ASN A 348 7.01 2.22 -0.53
N ILE A 349 7.85 3.05 0.09
CA ILE A 349 8.16 4.40 -0.39
C ILE A 349 8.86 4.33 -1.75
N VAL A 350 9.86 3.46 -1.91
CA VAL A 350 10.55 3.28 -3.20
C VAL A 350 9.58 2.81 -4.28
N ILE A 351 8.74 1.82 -3.99
CA ILE A 351 7.71 1.34 -4.93
C ILE A 351 6.74 2.48 -5.28
N GLY A 352 6.29 3.25 -4.28
CA GLY A 352 5.39 4.39 -4.47
C GLY A 352 6.01 5.48 -5.37
N ILE A 353 7.29 5.82 -5.16
CA ILE A 353 8.02 6.77 -6.00
C ILE A 353 8.11 6.27 -7.44
N VAL A 354 8.51 5.01 -7.65
CA VAL A 354 8.62 4.42 -8.99
C VAL A 354 7.26 4.40 -9.70
N ALA A 355 6.20 3.97 -9.01
CA ALA A 355 4.84 3.95 -9.55
C ALA A 355 4.36 5.37 -9.91
N THR A 356 4.66 6.37 -9.07
CA THR A 356 4.33 7.78 -9.30
C THR A 356 5.06 8.32 -10.53
N LEU A 357 6.35 8.05 -10.67
CA LEU A 357 7.14 8.48 -11.84
C LEU A 357 6.63 7.83 -13.12
N LEU A 358 6.29 6.54 -13.09
CA LEU A 358 5.68 5.83 -14.22
C LEU A 358 4.31 6.41 -14.58
N ALA A 359 3.45 6.69 -13.60
CA ALA A 359 2.12 7.28 -13.81
C ALA A 359 2.24 8.69 -14.43
N ILE A 360 3.13 9.52 -13.90
CA ILE A 360 3.39 10.86 -14.44
C ILE A 360 3.97 10.74 -15.86
N GLY A 361 4.96 9.89 -16.09
CA GLY A 361 5.56 9.68 -17.41
C GLY A 361 4.55 9.24 -18.46
N MET A 362 3.71 8.25 -18.12
CA MET A 362 2.65 7.75 -18.99
C MET A 362 1.57 8.81 -19.23
N GLY A 363 1.14 9.52 -18.18
CA GLY A 363 0.17 10.61 -18.30
C GLY A 363 0.68 11.75 -19.19
N LEU A 364 1.95 12.15 -19.02
CA LEU A 364 2.59 13.15 -19.86
C LEU A 364 2.69 12.70 -21.32
N ALA A 365 3.02 11.44 -21.57
CA ALA A 365 3.06 10.89 -22.93
C ALA A 365 1.72 10.95 -23.62
N ILE A 366 0.64 10.50 -22.93
CA ILE A 366 -0.74 10.55 -23.44
C ILE A 366 -1.18 11.99 -23.67
N LEU A 367 -0.96 12.89 -22.71
CA LEU A 367 -1.35 14.31 -22.83
C LEU A 367 -0.61 15.00 -23.98
N ASN A 368 0.69 14.73 -24.18
CA ASN A 368 1.46 15.27 -25.28
C ASN A 368 0.97 14.73 -26.63
N TRP A 369 0.63 13.45 -26.71
CA TRP A 369 0.10 12.83 -27.92
C TRP A 369 -1.25 13.48 -28.33
N VAL A 370 -2.20 13.58 -27.39
CA VAL A 370 -3.50 14.20 -27.63
C VAL A 370 -3.39 15.70 -27.96
N ALA A 371 -2.59 16.44 -27.18
CA ALA A 371 -2.38 17.87 -27.40
C ALA A 371 -1.69 18.16 -28.74
N GLY A 372 -0.81 17.26 -29.19
CA GLY A 372 -0.16 17.34 -30.50
C GLY A 372 -1.16 17.29 -31.65
N ASP A 373 -2.09 16.34 -31.61
CA ASP A 373 -3.10 16.18 -32.66
C ASP A 373 -4.13 17.34 -32.64
N LEU A 374 -4.55 17.81 -31.47
CA LEU A 374 -5.39 19.01 -31.35
C LEU A 374 -4.71 20.25 -31.92
N HIS A 375 -3.40 20.40 -31.70
CA HIS A 375 -2.65 21.50 -32.27
C HIS A 375 -2.58 21.43 -33.82
N ARG A 376 -2.38 20.22 -34.37
CA ARG A 376 -2.42 20.00 -35.84
C ARG A 376 -3.77 20.34 -36.42
N LEU A 377 -4.88 19.92 -35.78
CA LEU A 377 -6.25 20.31 -36.19
C LEU A 377 -6.47 21.82 -36.17
N SER A 378 -6.00 22.48 -35.10
CA SER A 378 -6.11 23.94 -34.98
C SER A 378 -5.36 24.66 -36.10
N LEU A 379 -4.15 24.17 -36.43
CA LEU A 379 -3.37 24.72 -37.54
C LEU A 379 -4.05 24.50 -38.90
N ALA A 380 -4.57 23.29 -39.16
CA ALA A 380 -5.29 22.97 -40.37
C ALA A 380 -6.55 23.86 -40.52
N ALA A 381 -7.33 24.01 -39.44
CA ALA A 381 -8.50 24.88 -39.42
C ALA A 381 -8.15 26.36 -39.72
N ARG A 382 -7.04 26.87 -39.16
CA ARG A 382 -6.56 28.23 -39.46
C ARG A 382 -6.16 28.39 -40.93
N ARG A 383 -5.37 27.45 -41.48
CA ARG A 383 -4.99 27.45 -42.88
C ARG A 383 -6.20 27.44 -43.82
N PHE A 384 -7.25 26.69 -43.48
CA PHE A 384 -8.52 26.69 -44.21
C PHE A 384 -9.17 28.07 -44.13
N GLY A 385 -9.19 28.73 -42.95
CA GLY A 385 -9.70 30.10 -42.78
C GLY A 385 -8.90 31.13 -43.58
N ASP A 386 -7.60 30.95 -43.70
CA ASP A 386 -6.69 31.81 -44.48
C ASP A 386 -6.75 31.51 -46.00
N GLY A 387 -7.56 30.54 -46.38
CA GLY A 387 -7.78 30.21 -47.78
C GLY A 387 -6.88 29.13 -48.36
N GLU A 388 -6.03 28.44 -47.54
CA GLU A 388 -5.23 27.30 -48.00
C GLU A 388 -6.03 26.00 -47.95
N LEU A 389 -7.00 25.83 -48.88
CA LEU A 389 -7.89 24.68 -48.89
C LEU A 389 -7.24 23.35 -49.35
N ASP A 390 -5.97 23.34 -49.72
CA ASP A 390 -5.25 22.12 -50.13
C ASP A 390 -4.45 21.49 -48.97
N ALA A 391 -4.52 22.06 -47.76
CA ALA A 391 -3.78 21.56 -46.61
C ALA A 391 -4.41 20.25 -46.08
N SER A 392 -3.68 19.15 -46.10
CA SER A 392 -4.11 17.89 -45.51
C SER A 392 -4.12 17.98 -43.98
N VAL A 393 -5.14 17.43 -43.32
CA VAL A 393 -5.23 17.34 -41.86
C VAL A 393 -4.29 16.24 -41.33
N GLY A 394 -4.14 15.12 -42.04
CA GLY A 394 -3.17 14.06 -41.81
C GLY A 394 -3.31 13.36 -40.45
N ILE A 395 -4.51 13.28 -39.88
CA ILE A 395 -4.78 12.61 -38.61
C ILE A 395 -5.62 11.38 -38.89
N ASN A 396 -5.01 10.21 -38.67
CA ASN A 396 -5.68 8.91 -38.84
C ASN A 396 -5.99 8.29 -37.47
N ARG A 397 -7.15 8.66 -36.90
CA ARG A 397 -7.67 8.16 -35.61
C ARG A 397 -9.11 7.71 -35.76
N VAL A 398 -9.56 6.82 -34.84
CA VAL A 398 -10.92 6.26 -34.83
C VAL A 398 -11.82 6.91 -33.75
N ASP A 399 -11.23 7.78 -32.89
CA ASP A 399 -11.90 8.48 -31.80
C ASP A 399 -12.52 9.82 -32.22
N GLU A 400 -12.93 10.62 -31.24
CA GLU A 400 -13.56 11.94 -31.45
C GLU A 400 -12.66 12.91 -32.20
N ILE A 401 -11.33 12.84 -31.97
CA ILE A 401 -10.36 13.67 -32.69
C ILE A 401 -10.30 13.25 -34.15
N GLY A 402 -10.31 11.97 -34.43
CA GLY A 402 -10.39 11.43 -35.80
C GLY A 402 -11.70 11.77 -36.47
N SER A 403 -12.81 11.76 -35.75
CA SER A 403 -14.13 12.22 -36.27
C SER A 403 -14.10 13.69 -36.66
N LEU A 404 -13.49 14.54 -35.81
CA LEU A 404 -13.32 15.96 -36.08
C LEU A 404 -12.43 16.21 -37.32
N ALA A 405 -11.33 15.45 -37.44
CA ALA A 405 -10.44 15.50 -38.60
C ALA A 405 -11.19 15.17 -39.90
N ARG A 406 -11.94 14.06 -39.92
CA ARG A 406 -12.78 13.68 -41.10
C ARG A 406 -13.85 14.70 -41.41
N SER A 407 -14.48 15.29 -40.40
CA SER A 407 -15.47 16.36 -40.60
C SER A 407 -14.85 17.59 -41.27
N LEU A 408 -13.63 17.96 -40.88
CA LEU A 408 -12.88 19.06 -41.43
C LEU A 408 -12.50 18.78 -42.90
N GLU A 409 -12.03 17.55 -43.22
CA GLU A 409 -11.74 17.11 -44.60
C GLU A 409 -12.99 17.06 -45.47
N THR A 410 -14.12 16.63 -44.94
CA THR A 410 -15.40 16.64 -45.64
C THR A 410 -15.83 18.07 -45.94
N MET A 411 -15.66 19.00 -45.00
CA MET A 411 -15.94 20.43 -45.21
C MET A 411 -15.03 21.00 -46.30
N GLN A 412 -13.73 20.68 -46.30
CA GLN A 412 -12.79 21.08 -47.35
C GLN A 412 -13.23 20.59 -48.73
N THR A 413 -13.60 19.31 -48.87
CA THR A 413 -14.07 18.73 -50.13
C THR A 413 -15.31 19.43 -50.61
N ARG A 414 -16.28 19.73 -49.76
CA ARG A 414 -17.50 20.45 -50.09
C ARG A 414 -17.27 21.88 -50.54
N LEU A 415 -16.21 22.54 -50.08
CA LEU A 415 -15.84 23.88 -50.49
C LEU A 415 -15.17 23.91 -51.89
N LEU A 416 -14.61 22.80 -52.34
CA LEU A 416 -13.85 22.68 -53.58
C LEU A 416 -14.62 21.95 -54.71
N THR A 417 -15.77 21.36 -54.43
CA THR A 417 -16.59 20.62 -55.41
C THR A 417 -17.94 21.29 -55.68
N ASP A 418 -18.44 21.15 -56.87
CA ASP A 418 -19.81 21.52 -57.22
C ASP A 418 -20.79 20.50 -56.62
N ARG A 419 -21.81 21.00 -55.93
CA ARG A 419 -22.75 20.13 -55.18
C ARG A 419 -23.60 19.22 -56.05
N LEU A 420 -23.92 19.67 -57.26
CA LEU A 420 -24.78 18.93 -58.17
C LEU A 420 -24.00 17.86 -58.92
N THR A 421 -22.86 18.25 -59.51
CA THR A 421 -22.13 17.38 -60.44
C THR A 421 -20.98 16.60 -59.78
N GLY A 422 -20.57 16.95 -58.55
CA GLY A 422 -19.46 16.30 -57.82
C GLY A 422 -18.05 16.60 -58.36
N ILE A 423 -17.93 17.28 -59.52
CA ILE A 423 -16.63 17.69 -60.07
C ILE A 423 -16.12 18.97 -59.37
N ALA A 424 -14.92 19.45 -59.78
CA ALA A 424 -14.37 20.67 -59.22
C ALA A 424 -15.32 21.85 -59.46
N ASN A 425 -15.40 22.76 -58.49
CA ASN A 425 -16.10 24.03 -58.65
C ASN A 425 -15.13 25.12 -59.20
N ARG A 426 -15.67 26.28 -59.45
CA ARG A 426 -14.93 27.45 -59.94
C ARG A 426 -13.71 27.79 -59.08
N GLU A 427 -13.86 27.72 -57.75
CA GLU A 427 -12.78 28.05 -56.79
C GLU A 427 -11.61 27.08 -56.93
N LYS A 428 -11.88 25.77 -56.98
CA LYS A 428 -10.82 24.73 -57.19
C LYS A 428 -10.14 24.89 -58.51
N LEU A 429 -10.88 25.22 -59.57
CA LEU A 429 -10.32 25.45 -60.90
C LEU A 429 -9.34 26.65 -60.91
N ILE A 430 -9.76 27.80 -60.38
CA ILE A 430 -8.94 29.02 -60.36
C ILE A 430 -7.64 28.77 -59.57
N ARG A 431 -7.75 28.06 -58.45
CA ARG A 431 -6.59 27.68 -57.65
C ARG A 431 -5.64 26.75 -58.39
N ALA A 432 -6.17 25.72 -59.06
CA ALA A 432 -5.37 24.78 -59.84
C ALA A 432 -4.62 25.48 -60.97
N ILE A 433 -5.27 26.39 -61.70
CA ILE A 433 -4.65 27.22 -62.75
C ILE A 433 -3.53 28.06 -62.13
N SER A 434 -3.82 28.81 -61.06
CA SER A 434 -2.85 29.69 -60.38
C SER A 434 -1.66 28.92 -59.82
N GLN A 435 -1.86 27.75 -59.29
CA GLN A 435 -0.79 26.86 -58.78
C GLN A 435 0.09 26.36 -59.94
N LYS A 436 -0.51 25.92 -61.05
CA LYS A 436 0.27 25.51 -62.23
C LYS A 436 1.10 26.68 -62.79
N ILE A 437 0.54 27.87 -62.90
CA ILE A 437 1.29 29.07 -63.33
C ILE A 437 2.45 29.32 -62.41
N ARG A 438 2.26 29.26 -61.07
CA ARG A 438 3.31 29.49 -60.10
C ARG A 438 4.47 28.44 -60.21
N VAL A 439 4.10 27.15 -60.35
CA VAL A 439 5.10 26.08 -60.50
C VAL A 439 5.91 26.26 -61.76
N LEU A 440 5.28 26.61 -62.87
CA LEU A 440 5.95 26.82 -64.15
C LEU A 440 6.79 28.09 -64.16
N SER A 441 6.38 29.15 -63.49
CA SER A 441 7.13 30.41 -63.36
C SER A 441 8.44 30.23 -62.53
N VAL A 442 8.45 29.35 -61.52
CA VAL A 442 9.64 29.06 -60.68
C VAL A 442 10.63 28.16 -61.40
N ARG A 443 10.18 27.25 -62.27
CA ARG A 443 11.06 26.26 -62.93
C ARG A 443 11.76 26.78 -64.18
N GLY A 444 11.55 28.05 -64.60
CA GLY A 444 12.07 28.57 -65.84
C GLY A 444 11.35 27.91 -67.03
N ILE A 445 10.76 28.71 -67.89
CA ILE A 445 9.94 28.23 -69.05
C ILE A 445 10.83 27.56 -70.07
N ASP A 446 11.09 26.25 -69.95
CA ASP A 446 11.58 25.45 -71.07
C ASP A 446 10.37 25.24 -72.01
N LYS A 447 10.52 25.68 -73.24
CA LYS A 447 9.42 25.88 -74.23
C LYS A 447 8.61 24.60 -74.58
N VAL A 448 9.01 23.43 -74.11
CA VAL A 448 8.36 22.15 -74.48
C VAL A 448 7.63 21.46 -73.30
N SER A 449 8.02 21.73 -72.07
CA SER A 449 7.42 21.05 -70.89
C SER A 449 6.61 21.97 -69.98
N GLY A 450 6.45 23.24 -70.32
CA GLY A 450 5.90 24.27 -69.45
C GLY A 450 4.56 24.88 -69.92
N SER A 451 3.82 24.27 -70.85
CA SER A 451 2.55 24.77 -71.33
C SER A 451 1.39 23.87 -70.91
N PHE A 452 0.24 24.47 -70.64
CA PHE A 452 -1.02 23.77 -70.31
C PHE A 452 -2.17 24.46 -71.08
N GLY A 453 -3.27 23.72 -71.31
CA GLY A 453 -4.42 24.23 -72.02
C GLY A 453 -5.64 24.42 -71.10
N ILE A 454 -6.49 25.35 -71.48
CA ILE A 454 -7.80 25.51 -70.88
C ILE A 454 -8.86 25.39 -71.99
N LEU A 455 -9.89 24.54 -71.73
CA LEU A 455 -11.07 24.50 -72.60
C LEU A 455 -12.25 25.09 -71.81
N PHE A 456 -12.88 26.13 -72.36
CA PHE A 456 -14.12 26.70 -71.80
C PHE A 456 -15.31 26.19 -72.64
N ILE A 457 -16.32 25.71 -72.00
CA ILE A 457 -17.40 24.93 -72.53
C ILE A 457 -18.74 25.57 -72.11
N ASP A 458 -19.62 25.79 -73.02
CA ASP A 458 -20.99 26.23 -72.80
C ASP A 458 -21.96 25.25 -73.50
N LEU A 459 -22.99 24.81 -72.80
CA LEU A 459 -23.94 23.81 -73.32
C LEU A 459 -24.96 24.45 -74.22
N ASP A 460 -24.96 24.10 -75.49
CA ASP A 460 -25.94 24.57 -76.45
C ASP A 460 -27.32 23.88 -76.25
N GLY A 461 -28.39 24.64 -76.17
CA GLY A 461 -29.74 24.12 -76.00
C GLY A 461 -30.12 23.79 -74.53
N PHE A 462 -29.24 23.99 -73.54
CA PHE A 462 -29.53 23.65 -72.15
C PHE A 462 -30.75 24.42 -71.59
N LYS A 463 -30.88 25.68 -71.94
CA LYS A 463 -32.09 26.48 -71.56
C LYS A 463 -33.37 25.85 -72.06
N LEU A 464 -33.41 25.34 -73.31
CA LEU A 464 -34.58 24.66 -73.87
C LEU A 464 -34.91 23.37 -73.11
N VAL A 465 -33.88 22.62 -72.62
CA VAL A 465 -34.12 21.47 -71.76
C VAL A 465 -34.81 21.88 -70.45
N ASN A 466 -34.32 22.93 -69.79
CA ASN A 466 -34.97 23.45 -68.57
C ASN A 466 -36.42 23.95 -68.85
N ASP A 467 -36.61 24.70 -69.90
CA ASP A 467 -37.92 25.32 -70.27
C ASP A 467 -38.94 24.24 -70.65
N GLN A 468 -38.53 23.15 -71.36
CA GLN A 468 -39.48 22.13 -71.88
C GLN A 468 -39.58 20.89 -70.93
N LEU A 469 -38.52 20.50 -70.22
CA LEU A 469 -38.46 19.24 -69.47
C LEU A 469 -38.31 19.49 -68.00
N GLY A 470 -38.17 20.73 -67.53
CA GLY A 470 -38.07 21.11 -66.14
C GLY A 470 -36.60 21.11 -65.63
N HIS A 471 -36.35 21.81 -64.51
CA HIS A 471 -35.05 21.98 -63.92
C HIS A 471 -34.44 20.66 -63.42
N ASP A 472 -35.25 19.70 -62.92
CA ASP A 472 -34.76 18.39 -62.51
C ASP A 472 -34.12 17.61 -63.67
N MET A 473 -34.68 17.76 -64.91
CA MET A 473 -34.03 17.15 -66.08
C MET A 473 -32.75 17.88 -66.44
N GLY A 474 -32.75 19.23 -66.36
CA GLY A 474 -31.52 20.01 -66.54
C GLY A 474 -30.42 19.60 -65.58
N ASP A 475 -30.74 19.39 -64.29
CA ASP A 475 -29.80 18.92 -63.30
C ASP A 475 -29.23 17.54 -63.65
N ARG A 476 -30.04 16.58 -64.08
CA ARG A 476 -29.58 15.26 -64.58
C ARG A 476 -28.66 15.38 -65.79
N VAL A 477 -28.97 16.27 -66.70
CA VAL A 477 -28.14 16.57 -67.88
C VAL A 477 -26.78 17.11 -67.42
N LEU A 478 -26.74 18.07 -66.50
CA LEU A 478 -25.46 18.59 -65.96
C LEU A 478 -24.61 17.51 -65.33
N VAL A 479 -25.21 16.59 -64.57
CA VAL A 479 -24.49 15.44 -63.98
C VAL A 479 -23.97 14.49 -65.07
N GLU A 480 -24.79 14.20 -66.11
CA GLU A 480 -24.37 13.36 -67.22
C GLU A 480 -23.20 14.00 -67.98
N ILE A 481 -23.26 15.28 -68.30
CA ILE A 481 -22.22 16.01 -69.02
C ILE A 481 -20.93 16.06 -68.19
N ALA A 482 -21.02 16.33 -66.90
CA ALA A 482 -19.86 16.26 -65.99
C ALA A 482 -19.16 14.90 -66.05
N GLY A 483 -19.93 13.79 -66.01
CA GLY A 483 -19.40 12.44 -66.14
C GLY A 483 -18.74 12.17 -67.50
N ARG A 484 -19.38 12.61 -68.61
CA ARG A 484 -18.83 12.49 -69.97
C ARG A 484 -17.53 13.25 -70.13
N LEU A 485 -17.47 14.50 -69.66
CA LEU A 485 -16.29 15.34 -69.72
C LEU A 485 -15.16 14.72 -68.89
N THR A 486 -15.45 14.21 -67.71
CA THR A 486 -14.45 13.52 -66.87
C THR A 486 -13.90 12.27 -67.56
N ALA A 487 -14.75 11.48 -68.20
CA ALA A 487 -14.35 10.28 -68.92
C ALA A 487 -13.58 10.58 -70.23
N SER A 488 -13.70 11.80 -70.79
CA SER A 488 -13.05 12.22 -72.06
C SER A 488 -11.66 12.78 -71.89
N VAL A 489 -11.20 12.99 -70.65
CA VAL A 489 -9.88 13.59 -70.36
C VAL A 489 -9.01 12.63 -69.50
N ARG A 490 -7.74 12.96 -69.35
CA ARG A 490 -6.79 12.14 -68.59
C ARG A 490 -6.98 12.37 -67.08
N GLU A 491 -6.48 11.46 -66.28
CA GLU A 491 -6.51 11.50 -64.78
C GLU A 491 -5.88 12.78 -64.23
N ASN A 492 -4.87 13.32 -64.90
CA ASN A 492 -4.18 14.57 -64.48
C ASN A 492 -4.88 15.84 -64.95
N ASP A 493 -5.91 15.74 -65.77
CA ASP A 493 -6.72 16.87 -66.20
C ASP A 493 -7.83 17.17 -65.17
N LEU A 494 -8.18 18.45 -65.01
CA LEU A 494 -9.19 18.86 -64.07
C LEU A 494 -10.46 19.33 -64.79
N VAL A 495 -11.57 18.66 -64.57
CA VAL A 495 -12.88 19.11 -65.05
C VAL A 495 -13.60 19.90 -63.96
N ALA A 496 -14.06 21.07 -64.23
CA ALA A 496 -14.78 21.93 -63.30
C ALA A 496 -16.08 22.46 -63.88
N ARG A 497 -17.09 22.63 -63.07
CA ARG A 497 -18.27 23.40 -63.37
C ARG A 497 -18.04 24.86 -62.97
N TYR A 498 -18.00 25.74 -63.92
CA TYR A 498 -17.66 27.15 -63.73
C TYR A 498 -18.86 27.99 -63.24
N ALA A 499 -19.97 27.90 -63.94
CA ALA A 499 -21.26 28.55 -63.58
C ALA A 499 -22.40 27.97 -64.41
N GLY A 500 -23.57 27.75 -63.84
CA GLY A 500 -24.77 27.35 -64.59
C GLY A 500 -24.55 26.12 -65.49
N ASP A 501 -24.54 26.32 -66.82
CA ASP A 501 -24.23 25.32 -67.86
C ASP A 501 -22.83 25.46 -68.46
N GLU A 502 -21.96 26.22 -67.80
CA GLU A 502 -20.54 26.40 -68.18
C GLU A 502 -19.63 25.44 -67.49
N PHE A 503 -18.77 24.74 -68.22
CA PHE A 503 -17.75 23.87 -67.75
C PHE A 503 -16.36 24.32 -68.23
N VAL A 504 -15.34 24.03 -67.45
CA VAL A 504 -13.94 24.32 -67.84
C VAL A 504 -13.09 23.10 -67.57
N ILE A 505 -12.22 22.77 -68.53
CA ILE A 505 -11.24 21.73 -68.40
C ILE A 505 -9.85 22.35 -68.38
N LEU A 506 -9.08 22.05 -67.34
CA LEU A 506 -7.65 22.36 -67.27
C LEU A 506 -6.88 21.13 -67.74
N LEU A 507 -6.25 21.23 -68.88
CA LEU A 507 -5.50 20.18 -69.53
C LEU A 507 -4.01 20.28 -69.20
N ASP A 508 -3.41 19.20 -68.68
CA ASP A 508 -2.00 19.17 -68.32
C ASP A 508 -1.10 18.91 -69.54
N ALA A 509 0.12 19.52 -69.54
CA ALA A 509 1.16 19.26 -70.51
C ALA A 509 0.71 19.33 -71.99
N ILE A 510 0.09 20.45 -72.40
CA ILE A 510 -0.29 20.72 -73.80
C ILE A 510 0.81 21.54 -74.44
N ALA A 511 1.56 20.89 -75.33
CA ALA A 511 2.78 21.50 -75.91
C ALA A 511 2.50 22.40 -77.12
N THR A 512 1.44 22.14 -77.92
CA THR A 512 1.17 22.86 -79.17
C THR A 512 -0.27 23.26 -79.31
N PRO A 513 -0.56 24.35 -80.06
CA PRO A 513 -1.94 24.76 -80.38
C PRO A 513 -2.75 23.66 -81.14
N GLU A 514 -2.07 22.83 -81.95
CA GLU A 514 -2.71 21.75 -82.73
C GLU A 514 -3.23 20.65 -81.78
N THR A 515 -2.41 20.33 -80.74
CA THR A 515 -2.81 19.37 -79.71
C THR A 515 -4.08 19.89 -78.94
N LEU A 516 -4.07 21.16 -78.56
CA LEU A 516 -5.21 21.79 -77.90
C LEU A 516 -6.46 21.76 -78.78
N GLU A 517 -6.32 22.06 -80.10
CA GLU A 517 -7.40 22.04 -81.05
C GLU A 517 -7.98 20.64 -81.28
N SER A 518 -7.11 19.61 -81.32
CA SER A 518 -7.54 18.20 -81.40
C SER A 518 -8.34 17.79 -80.16
N LEU A 519 -7.89 18.13 -78.95
CA LEU A 519 -8.60 17.83 -77.68
C LEU A 519 -9.92 18.64 -77.60
N ARG A 520 -9.89 19.89 -78.04
CA ARG A 520 -11.12 20.72 -78.14
C ARG A 520 -12.15 20.04 -79.03
N ALA A 521 -11.72 19.60 -80.24
CA ALA A 521 -12.65 18.93 -81.20
C ALA A 521 -13.16 17.60 -80.67
N HIS A 522 -12.30 16.86 -79.91
CA HIS A 522 -12.72 15.64 -79.25
C HIS A 522 -13.81 15.90 -78.17
N VAL A 523 -13.59 16.89 -77.29
CA VAL A 523 -14.56 17.28 -76.25
C VAL A 523 -15.85 17.74 -76.90
N GLU A 524 -15.76 18.49 -77.97
CA GLU A 524 -16.95 18.95 -78.70
C GLU A 524 -17.74 17.79 -79.28
N ALA A 525 -17.10 16.78 -79.87
CA ALA A 525 -17.75 15.57 -80.36
C ALA A 525 -18.44 14.77 -79.25
N VAL A 526 -17.80 14.69 -78.07
CA VAL A 526 -18.39 14.04 -76.87
C VAL A 526 -19.69 14.73 -76.46
N LEU A 527 -19.75 16.09 -76.53
CA LEU A 527 -20.92 16.89 -76.18
C LEU A 527 -22.02 16.77 -77.19
N GLN A 528 -21.71 16.48 -78.48
CA GLN A 528 -22.71 16.27 -79.55
C GLN A 528 -23.32 14.87 -79.47
N SER A 529 -22.81 13.95 -78.71
CA SER A 529 -23.37 12.62 -78.54
C SER A 529 -24.78 12.72 -77.88
N PRO A 530 -25.77 11.93 -78.32
CA PRO A 530 -27.09 11.94 -77.72
C PRO A 530 -27.04 11.76 -76.20
N SER A 531 -27.83 12.55 -75.50
CA SER A 531 -27.97 12.40 -74.05
C SER A 531 -28.68 11.09 -73.70
N SER A 532 -28.23 10.42 -72.69
CA SER A 532 -28.84 9.17 -72.19
C SER A 532 -30.03 9.47 -71.24
N VAL A 533 -30.13 10.67 -70.73
CA VAL A 533 -31.17 11.06 -69.77
C VAL A 533 -32.30 11.86 -70.43
N VAL A 534 -32.07 12.53 -71.61
CA VAL A 534 -33.10 13.24 -72.34
C VAL A 534 -33.89 12.22 -73.15
N PRO A 535 -35.23 12.22 -73.06
CA PRO A 535 -36.07 11.32 -73.86
C PRO A 535 -35.84 11.45 -75.39
N ARG A 536 -35.78 10.35 -76.11
CA ARG A 536 -35.47 10.32 -77.54
C ARG A 536 -36.53 11.01 -78.45
N ASP A 537 -37.71 11.16 -77.92
CA ASP A 537 -38.85 11.86 -78.53
C ASP A 537 -38.90 13.39 -78.26
N ALA A 538 -38.01 13.87 -77.42
CA ALA A 538 -37.87 15.30 -77.13
C ALA A 538 -37.29 16.03 -78.35
N THR A 539 -37.88 17.18 -78.68
CA THR A 539 -37.45 17.99 -79.79
C THR A 539 -36.18 18.82 -79.54
N VAL A 540 -35.58 18.65 -78.37
CA VAL A 540 -34.39 19.42 -77.98
C VAL A 540 -33.13 18.71 -78.46
N LYS A 541 -32.33 19.37 -79.25
CA LYS A 541 -30.98 18.96 -79.64
C LYS A 541 -30.00 19.66 -78.73
N MET A 542 -29.23 18.83 -77.99
CA MET A 542 -28.15 19.31 -77.15
C MET A 542 -26.79 19.22 -77.84
N GLY A 543 -25.93 20.18 -77.56
CA GLY A 543 -24.56 20.19 -77.99
C GLY A 543 -23.70 21.03 -77.07
N GLY A 544 -22.50 21.32 -77.43
CA GLY A 544 -21.64 22.22 -76.66
C GLY A 544 -20.75 23.03 -77.57
N SER A 545 -20.54 24.25 -77.20
CA SER A 545 -19.56 25.16 -77.83
C SER A 545 -18.29 25.17 -76.99
N VAL A 546 -17.13 24.90 -77.58
CA VAL A 546 -15.86 24.75 -76.87
C VAL A 546 -14.83 25.71 -77.41
N GLY A 547 -14.27 26.56 -76.53
CA GLY A 547 -13.14 27.43 -76.85
C GLY A 547 -11.88 27.03 -76.06
N GLY A 548 -10.74 27.19 -76.66
CA GLY A 548 -9.46 26.83 -76.03
C GLY A 548 -8.53 28.04 -75.88
N ALA A 549 -7.74 28.00 -74.82
CA ALA A 549 -6.64 28.93 -74.58
C ALA A 549 -5.39 28.18 -74.08
N LEU A 550 -4.23 28.61 -74.52
CA LEU A 550 -2.92 27.97 -74.21
C LEU A 550 -2.07 28.92 -73.37
N PHE A 551 -1.61 28.44 -72.23
CA PHE A 551 -0.58 29.15 -71.42
C PHE A 551 0.82 28.90 -72.02
N PRO A 552 1.70 29.92 -72.10
CA PRO A 552 1.52 31.34 -71.76
C PRO A 552 1.06 32.21 -72.94
N LYS A 553 0.74 31.61 -74.08
CA LYS A 553 0.43 32.31 -75.34
C LYS A 553 -0.80 33.23 -75.24
N ASP A 554 -1.89 32.73 -74.66
CA ASP A 554 -3.17 33.41 -74.65
C ASP A 554 -3.49 34.12 -73.33
N GLY A 555 -2.58 34.01 -72.36
CA GLY A 555 -2.68 34.67 -71.05
C GLY A 555 -1.58 34.22 -70.07
N THR A 556 -1.28 35.06 -69.06
CA THR A 556 -0.23 34.80 -68.05
C THR A 556 -0.78 34.61 -66.64
N ASP A 557 -2.08 34.77 -66.45
CA ASP A 557 -2.78 34.55 -65.19
C ASP A 557 -4.10 33.81 -65.47
N ALA A 558 -4.75 33.32 -64.41
CA ALA A 558 -5.96 32.50 -64.50
C ALA A 558 -7.13 33.25 -65.16
N GLU A 559 -7.28 34.55 -64.89
CA GLU A 559 -8.37 35.35 -65.37
C GLU A 559 -8.21 35.64 -66.89
N SER A 560 -7.02 36.02 -67.33
CA SER A 560 -6.71 36.27 -68.73
C SER A 560 -6.89 35.01 -69.60
N LEU A 561 -6.46 33.86 -69.14
CA LEU A 561 -6.63 32.57 -69.82
C LEU A 561 -8.11 32.17 -69.95
N LEU A 562 -8.89 32.27 -68.85
CA LEU A 562 -10.32 31.97 -68.87
C LEU A 562 -11.06 32.91 -69.83
N LYS A 563 -10.74 34.21 -69.80
CA LYS A 563 -11.32 35.21 -70.74
C LYS A 563 -10.96 34.92 -72.19
N ALA A 564 -9.75 34.44 -72.47
CA ALA A 564 -9.33 34.08 -73.83
C ALA A 564 -10.09 32.83 -74.31
N ALA A 565 -10.19 31.77 -73.45
CA ALA A 565 -10.95 30.56 -73.80
C ALA A 565 -12.43 30.83 -74.00
N ASP A 566 -13.03 31.67 -73.15
CA ASP A 566 -14.45 32.10 -73.29
C ASP A 566 -14.69 32.87 -74.60
N ARG A 567 -13.83 33.85 -74.93
CA ARG A 567 -13.92 34.57 -76.22
C ARG A 567 -13.82 33.63 -77.41
N HIS A 568 -12.95 32.67 -77.41
CA HIS A 568 -12.82 31.65 -78.45
C HIS A 568 -14.07 30.77 -78.53
N MET A 569 -14.62 30.39 -77.40
CA MET A 569 -15.92 29.65 -77.35
C MET A 569 -17.09 30.47 -77.95
N TYR A 570 -17.19 31.73 -77.50
CA TYR A 570 -18.26 32.60 -77.97
C TYR A 570 -18.16 32.87 -79.47
N SER A 571 -16.99 33.12 -80.05
CA SER A 571 -16.81 33.32 -81.47
C SER A 571 -17.26 32.10 -82.30
N ARG A 572 -17.02 30.89 -81.82
CA ARG A 572 -17.44 29.60 -82.43
C ARG A 572 -18.96 29.42 -82.35
N LYS A 573 -19.52 29.72 -81.19
CA LYS A 573 -21.01 29.66 -80.97
C LYS A 573 -21.72 30.55 -81.93
N PHE A 574 -21.23 31.75 -82.21
CA PHE A 574 -21.80 32.71 -83.11
C PHE A 574 -21.64 32.32 -84.59
N SER A 575 -20.52 31.73 -84.95
CA SER A 575 -20.26 31.24 -86.32
C SER A 575 -21.17 30.07 -86.68
N ARG A 576 -21.52 29.18 -85.73
CA ARG A 576 -22.47 28.06 -85.91
C ARG A 576 -23.89 28.49 -86.06
N ARG A 577 -24.32 29.60 -85.42
CA ARG A 577 -25.69 30.17 -85.54
C ARG A 577 -25.94 30.84 -86.89
N LYS A 578 -24.84 31.13 -87.65
CA LYS A 578 -24.94 31.78 -89.00
C LYS A 578 -24.88 30.80 -90.16
N LEU A 579 -24.64 29.53 -89.94
CA LEU A 579 -24.78 28.50 -90.99
C LEU A 579 -26.23 27.99 -91.01
N PRO A 580 -26.95 28.02 -92.15
CA PRO A 580 -28.32 27.65 -92.28
C PRO A 580 -28.61 26.18 -91.98
#